data_946afcf923d0f385d1dcd1c116b4188f
#
_entry.id   946afcf923d0f385d1dcd1c116b4188f
#
_cell.length_a   1.000
_cell.length_b   1.000
_cell.length_c   1.000
_cell.angle_alpha   90.00
_cell.angle_beta   90.00
_cell.angle_gamma   90.00
#
_symmetry.space_group_name_H-M   'P 1'
#
loop_
_entity.id
_entity.type
_entity.pdbx_description
1 polymer ?
#
loop_
_entity_poly.entity_id
_entity_poly.type
_entity_poly.pdbx_seq_one_letter_code
_entity_poly.pdbx_strand_id
1 'polypeptide(L)'
;YTNPSQLNAIIEEVLGTPVVLVDTDAVEEKINQIAWVSESAVRTDWPFGLVIDIREREPVLSFPGPDGLFRVLDADGRVLDVIDGWPFEYLLLVSADSPNLGVAEFAPAGPTGAAALGAVLTAGIRDRVSLIEVDAAGTDLRVTLDDSTVIKFGAARELFPKLVRLETVLSAGEIRAGTVVDVSTDEVILGE
;
A
#
# COMPACT_ATOMS: atom_id res chain seq x y z
N TYR A 1 10.08 -3.98 -9.86
CA TYR A 1 9.31 -5.02 -9.12
C TYR A 1 8.43 -5.86 -10.05
N THR A 2 7.96 -5.32 -11.17
CA THR A 2 7.18 -6.09 -12.16
C THR A 2 8.02 -7.27 -12.65
N ASN A 3 7.47 -8.49 -12.52
CA ASN A 3 8.18 -9.70 -12.93
C ASN A 3 8.38 -9.71 -14.47
N PRO A 4 9.63 -9.64 -14.95
CA PRO A 4 9.92 -9.62 -16.38
C PRO A 4 9.32 -10.81 -17.15
N SER A 5 9.18 -11.97 -16.48
CA SER A 5 8.64 -13.18 -17.11
C SER A 5 7.15 -13.05 -17.43
N GLN A 6 6.36 -12.37 -16.58
CA GLN A 6 4.94 -12.14 -16.84
C GLN A 6 4.75 -11.17 -18.02
N LEU A 7 5.54 -10.08 -18.03
CA LEU A 7 5.50 -9.12 -19.13
C LEU A 7 5.97 -9.77 -20.45
N ASN A 8 7.06 -10.53 -20.41
CA ASN A 8 7.57 -11.22 -21.60
C ASN A 8 6.55 -12.22 -22.17
N ALA A 9 5.81 -12.95 -21.31
CA ALA A 9 4.77 -13.86 -21.78
C ALA A 9 3.68 -13.13 -22.58
N ILE A 10 3.26 -11.94 -22.13
CA ILE A 10 2.27 -11.11 -22.85
C ILE A 10 2.85 -10.60 -24.18
N ILE A 11 4.12 -10.16 -24.16
CA ILE A 11 4.80 -9.67 -25.37
C ILE A 11 4.97 -10.81 -26.40
N GLU A 12 5.32 -12.02 -25.97
CA GLU A 12 5.48 -13.18 -26.85
C GLU A 12 4.21 -13.54 -27.62
N GLU A 13 3.03 -13.29 -27.06
CA GLU A 13 1.76 -13.52 -27.75
C GLU A 13 1.57 -12.64 -29.00
N VAL A 14 2.17 -11.48 -29.04
CA VAL A 14 2.05 -10.52 -30.14
C VAL A 14 3.28 -10.48 -31.04
N LEU A 15 4.37 -11.17 -30.65
CA LEU A 15 5.58 -11.26 -31.49
C LEU A 15 5.29 -11.93 -32.82
N GLY A 16 5.75 -11.28 -33.89
CA GLY A 16 5.55 -11.75 -35.30
C GLY A 16 4.22 -11.33 -35.90
N THR A 17 3.33 -10.71 -35.14
CA THR A 17 2.10 -10.09 -35.66
C THR A 17 2.46 -8.74 -36.31
N PRO A 18 2.00 -8.43 -37.54
CA PRO A 18 2.15 -7.09 -38.08
C PRO A 18 1.57 -6.04 -37.15
N VAL A 19 2.33 -4.98 -36.87
CA VAL A 19 1.97 -3.98 -35.83
C VAL A 19 0.60 -3.34 -36.08
N VAL A 20 0.15 -3.26 -37.33
CA VAL A 20 -1.19 -2.73 -37.68
C VAL A 20 -2.34 -3.65 -37.27
N LEU A 21 -2.06 -4.92 -36.99
CA LEU A 21 -3.05 -5.91 -36.56
C LEU A 21 -3.00 -6.20 -35.06
N VAL A 22 -2.07 -5.60 -34.34
CA VAL A 22 -1.98 -5.76 -32.89
C VAL A 22 -3.07 -4.94 -32.22
N ASP A 23 -3.90 -5.61 -31.42
CA ASP A 23 -4.86 -4.96 -30.54
C ASP A 23 -4.14 -4.44 -29.30
N THR A 24 -3.77 -3.15 -29.33
CA THR A 24 -3.02 -2.49 -28.25
C THR A 24 -3.82 -2.43 -26.97
N ASP A 25 -5.14 -2.28 -27.04
CA ASP A 25 -6.03 -2.18 -25.87
C ASP A 25 -6.08 -3.53 -25.14
N ALA A 26 -6.16 -4.63 -25.90
CA ALA A 26 -6.14 -5.98 -25.31
C ALA A 26 -4.78 -6.30 -24.66
N VAL A 27 -3.67 -5.83 -25.22
CA VAL A 27 -2.33 -5.98 -24.62
C VAL A 27 -2.24 -5.17 -23.32
N GLU A 28 -2.71 -3.92 -23.33
CA GLU A 28 -2.73 -3.03 -22.18
C GLU A 28 -3.57 -3.61 -21.04
N GLU A 29 -4.76 -4.15 -21.34
CA GLU A 29 -5.62 -4.80 -20.35
C GLU A 29 -4.92 -5.97 -19.66
N LYS A 30 -4.21 -6.82 -20.43
CA LYS A 30 -3.44 -7.92 -19.86
C LYS A 30 -2.29 -7.45 -18.97
N ILE A 31 -1.58 -6.39 -19.34
CA ILE A 31 -0.50 -5.82 -18.55
C ILE A 31 -1.04 -5.23 -17.25
N ASN A 32 -2.19 -4.55 -17.29
CA ASN A 32 -2.84 -3.98 -16.10
C ASN A 32 -3.36 -5.04 -15.10
N GLN A 33 -3.47 -6.32 -15.50
CA GLN A 33 -3.77 -7.43 -14.59
C GLN A 33 -2.58 -7.84 -13.74
N ILE A 34 -1.35 -7.51 -14.13
CA ILE A 34 -0.15 -7.78 -13.33
C ILE A 34 -0.26 -6.99 -12.01
N ALA A 35 -0.07 -7.67 -10.88
CA ALA A 35 -0.29 -7.07 -9.55
C ALA A 35 0.52 -5.80 -9.31
N TRP A 36 1.77 -5.77 -9.76
CA TRP A 36 2.70 -4.66 -9.60
C TRP A 36 2.49 -3.48 -10.57
N VAL A 37 1.62 -3.63 -11.56
CA VAL A 37 1.32 -2.57 -12.52
C VAL A 37 0.17 -1.72 -12.00
N SER A 38 0.40 -0.41 -11.83
CA SER A 38 -0.65 0.56 -11.51
C SER A 38 -1.35 1.08 -12.76
N GLU A 39 -0.57 1.29 -13.82
CA GLU A 39 -1.05 1.83 -15.08
C GLU A 39 -0.10 1.39 -16.20
N SER A 40 -0.63 1.07 -17.36
CA SER A 40 0.16 0.88 -18.56
C SER A 40 -0.43 1.64 -19.72
N ALA A 41 0.40 1.96 -20.73
CA ALA A 41 -0.02 2.50 -22.01
C ALA A 41 0.73 1.77 -23.11
N VAL A 42 -0.01 1.23 -24.08
CA VAL A 42 0.53 0.52 -25.22
C VAL A 42 0.24 1.30 -26.50
N ARG A 43 1.28 1.61 -27.25
CA ARG A 43 1.16 2.34 -28.53
C ARG A 43 2.02 1.75 -29.60
N THR A 44 1.58 1.89 -30.85
CA THR A 44 2.35 1.47 -32.00
C THR A 44 3.49 2.47 -32.28
N ASP A 45 4.68 1.94 -32.53
CA ASP A 45 5.83 2.69 -33.05
C ASP A 45 6.09 2.24 -34.49
N TRP A 46 5.59 3.05 -35.43
CA TRP A 46 5.68 2.74 -36.85
C TRP A 46 7.11 2.75 -37.34
N PRO A 47 7.47 1.80 -38.25
CA PRO A 47 6.60 0.80 -38.91
C PRO A 47 6.58 -0.59 -38.22
N PHE A 48 7.41 -0.89 -37.22
CA PHE A 48 7.66 -2.27 -36.82
C PHE A 48 7.65 -2.51 -35.31
N GLY A 49 7.28 -1.54 -34.50
CA GLY A 49 7.41 -1.64 -33.04
C GLY A 49 6.14 -1.37 -32.24
N LEU A 50 6.17 -1.83 -31.01
CA LEU A 50 5.28 -1.40 -29.93
C LEU A 50 6.11 -0.71 -28.85
N VAL A 51 5.58 0.36 -28.28
CA VAL A 51 6.11 0.98 -27.07
C VAL A 51 5.12 0.71 -25.96
N ILE A 52 5.63 0.21 -24.84
CA ILE A 52 4.87 -0.10 -23.63
C ILE A 52 5.45 0.75 -22.51
N ASP A 53 4.68 1.71 -22.04
CA ASP A 53 4.99 2.52 -20.88
C ASP A 53 4.28 1.90 -19.66
N ILE A 54 5.00 1.65 -18.58
CA ILE A 54 4.47 1.02 -17.36
C ILE A 54 4.78 1.90 -16.16
N ARG A 55 3.77 2.13 -15.31
CA ARG A 55 3.95 2.66 -13.97
C ARG A 55 3.77 1.51 -12.98
N GLU A 56 4.75 1.32 -12.11
CA GLU A 56 4.66 0.32 -11.05
C GLU A 56 3.91 0.87 -9.83
N ARG A 57 3.28 -0.04 -9.07
CA ARG A 57 2.70 0.23 -7.75
C ARG A 57 3.80 0.30 -6.71
N GLU A 58 3.61 1.13 -5.71
CA GLU A 58 4.52 1.25 -4.57
C GLU A 58 3.99 0.44 -3.39
N PRO A 59 4.79 -0.51 -2.85
CA PRO A 59 4.41 -1.24 -1.65
C PRO A 59 4.45 -0.32 -0.43
N VAL A 60 3.47 -0.45 0.45
CA VAL A 60 3.32 0.42 1.62
C VAL A 60 3.51 -0.35 2.91
N LEU A 61 2.74 -1.42 3.09
CA LEU A 61 2.74 -2.22 4.31
C LEU A 61 2.58 -3.71 4.01
N SER A 62 2.77 -4.50 5.05
CA SER A 62 2.54 -5.94 4.99
C SER A 62 1.77 -6.40 6.22
N PHE A 63 1.00 -7.48 6.07
CA PHE A 63 0.32 -8.14 7.18
C PHE A 63 0.42 -9.66 7.08
N PRO A 64 0.45 -10.38 8.22
CA PRO A 64 0.49 -11.83 8.23
C PRO A 64 -0.88 -12.42 7.85
N GLY A 65 -0.88 -13.40 6.96
CA GLY A 65 -2.05 -14.20 6.66
C GLY A 65 -2.16 -15.43 7.58
N PRO A 66 -3.29 -16.17 7.50
CA PRO A 66 -3.53 -17.34 8.33
C PRO A 66 -2.61 -18.53 7.98
N ASP A 67 -1.96 -18.51 6.83
CA ASP A 67 -0.98 -19.48 6.34
C ASP A 67 0.47 -19.19 6.80
N GLY A 68 0.68 -18.10 7.55
CA GLY A 68 1.99 -17.66 8.03
C GLY A 68 2.80 -16.86 6.99
N LEU A 69 2.27 -16.68 5.78
CA LEU A 69 2.90 -15.83 4.77
C LEU A 69 2.43 -14.38 4.92
N PHE A 70 3.27 -13.43 4.50
CA PHE A 70 2.94 -12.01 4.54
C PHE A 70 2.41 -11.53 3.20
N ARG A 71 1.33 -10.73 3.24
CA ARG A 71 0.76 -10.02 2.10
C ARG A 71 1.29 -8.61 2.07
N VAL A 72 1.89 -8.23 0.95
CA VAL A 72 2.39 -6.87 0.72
C VAL A 72 1.32 -6.07 0.00
N LEU A 73 0.90 -4.95 0.57
CA LEU A 73 -0.15 -4.08 0.01
C LEU A 73 0.42 -2.77 -0.53
N ASP A 74 -0.21 -2.29 -1.59
CA ASP A 74 -0.10 -0.89 -2.01
C ASP A 74 -1.09 0.02 -1.25
N ALA A 75 -1.08 1.30 -1.58
CA ALA A 75 -1.95 2.31 -0.97
C ALA A 75 -3.46 2.06 -1.15
N ASP A 76 -3.84 1.35 -2.22
CA ASP A 76 -5.23 1.02 -2.55
C ASP A 76 -5.71 -0.27 -1.87
N GLY A 77 -4.82 -0.96 -1.16
CA GLY A 77 -5.09 -2.25 -0.53
C GLY A 77 -5.01 -3.45 -1.49
N ARG A 78 -4.37 -3.30 -2.66
CA ARG A 78 -4.11 -4.41 -3.56
C ARG A 78 -2.91 -5.22 -3.09
N VAL A 79 -3.04 -6.54 -3.07
CA VAL A 79 -1.94 -7.46 -2.77
C VAL A 79 -0.97 -7.49 -3.94
N LEU A 80 0.23 -6.98 -3.73
CA LEU A 80 1.30 -6.97 -4.74
C LEU A 80 2.08 -8.27 -4.74
N ASP A 81 2.32 -8.83 -3.55
CA ASP A 81 3.10 -10.05 -3.37
C ASP A 81 2.67 -10.81 -2.11
N VAL A 82 3.00 -12.10 -2.09
CA VAL A 82 2.86 -13.00 -0.93
C VAL A 82 4.22 -13.60 -0.66
N ILE A 83 4.84 -13.21 0.47
CA ILE A 83 6.23 -13.52 0.77
C ILE A 83 6.35 -14.37 2.02
N ASP A 84 7.38 -15.22 2.04
CA ASP A 84 7.80 -15.99 3.21
C ASP A 84 8.87 -15.21 3.99
N GLY A 85 8.82 -15.30 5.30
CA GLY A 85 9.74 -14.60 6.19
C GLY A 85 9.31 -13.17 6.54
N TRP A 86 10.05 -12.55 7.45
CA TRP A 86 9.69 -11.24 8.03
C TRP A 86 9.98 -10.09 7.07
N PRO A 87 8.99 -9.26 6.74
CA PRO A 87 9.11 -8.19 5.73
C PRO A 87 9.63 -6.88 6.33
N PHE A 88 10.92 -6.83 6.67
CA PHE A 88 11.56 -5.66 7.31
C PHE A 88 11.49 -4.36 6.51
N GLU A 89 11.22 -4.42 5.21
CA GLU A 89 11.21 -3.26 4.32
C GLU A 89 9.88 -2.51 4.31
N TYR A 90 8.82 -3.12 4.87
CA TYR A 90 7.46 -2.59 4.84
C TYR A 90 6.93 -2.31 6.25
N LEU A 91 6.01 -1.37 6.36
CA LEU A 91 5.29 -1.15 7.61
C LEU A 91 4.53 -2.43 8.00
N LEU A 92 4.63 -2.83 9.26
CA LEU A 92 3.90 -3.99 9.75
C LEU A 92 2.49 -3.59 10.17
N LEU A 93 1.51 -4.31 9.64
CA LEU A 93 0.12 -4.21 10.06
C LEU A 93 -0.30 -5.44 10.86
N VAL A 94 -0.96 -5.21 11.98
CA VAL A 94 -1.75 -6.20 12.70
C VAL A 94 -3.23 -5.84 12.56
N SER A 95 -3.99 -6.70 11.92
CA SER A 95 -5.42 -6.52 11.73
C SER A 95 -6.20 -7.54 12.56
N ALA A 96 -7.35 -7.15 13.05
CA ALA A 96 -8.29 -8.07 13.72
C ALA A 96 -8.81 -9.17 12.76
N ASP A 97 -8.79 -8.87 11.46
CA ASP A 97 -9.14 -9.81 10.40
C ASP A 97 -7.94 -9.94 9.45
N SER A 98 -7.39 -11.14 9.35
CA SER A 98 -6.25 -11.46 8.50
C SER A 98 -6.68 -12.46 7.42
N PRO A 99 -7.32 -12.00 6.34
CA PRO A 99 -7.83 -12.87 5.29
C PRO A 99 -6.70 -13.55 4.51
N ASN A 100 -6.99 -14.74 3.99
CA ASN A 100 -6.08 -15.43 3.09
C ASN A 100 -6.25 -14.90 1.66
N LEU A 101 -5.49 -13.85 1.33
CA LEU A 101 -5.53 -13.20 0.03
C LEU A 101 -4.41 -13.69 -0.87
N GLY A 102 -4.73 -13.87 -2.13
CA GLY A 102 -3.77 -14.10 -3.21
C GLY A 102 -3.25 -12.79 -3.83
N VAL A 103 -2.21 -12.92 -4.64
CA VAL A 103 -1.65 -11.81 -5.44
C VAL A 103 -2.73 -11.22 -6.35
N ALA A 104 -2.76 -9.91 -6.49
CA ALA A 104 -3.72 -9.09 -7.24
C ALA A 104 -5.13 -8.98 -6.61
N GLU A 105 -5.42 -9.66 -5.51
CA GLU A 105 -6.66 -9.46 -4.77
C GLU A 105 -6.64 -8.17 -3.94
N PHE A 106 -7.81 -7.70 -3.55
CA PHE A 106 -7.95 -6.51 -2.70
C PHE A 106 -8.25 -6.89 -1.26
N ALA A 107 -7.58 -6.21 -0.36
CA ALA A 107 -7.79 -6.35 1.06
C ALA A 107 -9.13 -5.73 1.51
N PRO A 108 -9.72 -6.22 2.62
CA PRO A 108 -10.92 -5.62 3.20
C PRO A 108 -10.64 -4.21 3.78
N ALA A 109 -11.70 -3.53 4.21
CA ALA A 109 -11.68 -2.13 4.60
C ALA A 109 -10.62 -1.77 5.65
N GLY A 110 -10.40 -2.63 6.65
CA GLY A 110 -9.41 -2.40 7.70
C GLY A 110 -7.98 -2.29 7.14
N PRO A 111 -7.41 -3.35 6.55
CA PRO A 111 -6.09 -3.31 5.94
C PRO A 111 -5.94 -2.27 4.83
N THR A 112 -6.99 -2.04 4.00
CA THR A 112 -6.99 -0.98 2.98
C THR A 112 -6.86 0.40 3.62
N GLY A 113 -7.59 0.67 4.70
CA GLY A 113 -7.50 1.93 5.44
C GLY A 113 -6.12 2.15 6.07
N ALA A 114 -5.51 1.08 6.60
CA ALA A 114 -4.15 1.12 7.12
C ALA A 114 -3.12 1.39 6.01
N ALA A 115 -3.29 0.79 4.84
CA ALA A 115 -2.42 1.02 3.68
C ALA A 115 -2.53 2.48 3.19
N ALA A 116 -3.74 3.02 3.10
CA ALA A 116 -3.97 4.42 2.75
C ALA A 116 -3.30 5.38 3.77
N LEU A 117 -3.35 5.07 5.08
CA LEU A 117 -2.62 5.84 6.08
C LEU A 117 -1.10 5.73 5.87
N GLY A 118 -0.57 4.51 5.73
CA GLY A 118 0.87 4.27 5.55
C GLY A 118 1.45 5.01 4.34
N ALA A 119 0.67 5.16 3.27
CA ALA A 119 1.08 5.86 2.05
C ALA A 119 1.21 7.37 2.24
N VAL A 120 0.43 7.97 3.15
CA VAL A 120 0.45 9.42 3.38
C VAL A 120 1.28 9.85 4.59
N LEU A 121 1.82 8.90 5.37
CA LEU A 121 2.73 9.20 6.47
C LEU A 121 3.98 9.90 5.93
N THR A 122 4.37 10.99 6.56
CA THR A 122 5.65 11.66 6.26
C THR A 122 6.83 10.79 6.66
N ALA A 123 7.95 10.96 5.98
CA ALA A 123 9.17 10.17 6.25
C ALA A 123 9.55 10.19 7.73
N GLY A 124 9.49 11.36 8.38
CA GLY A 124 9.84 11.51 9.81
C GLY A 124 8.94 10.73 10.76
N ILE A 125 7.68 10.51 10.41
CA ILE A 125 6.77 9.65 11.19
C ILE A 125 6.96 8.19 10.77
N ARG A 126 6.99 7.92 9.45
CA ARG A 126 7.08 6.57 8.88
C ARG A 126 8.29 5.79 9.41
N ASP A 127 9.45 6.45 9.49
CA ASP A 127 10.70 5.84 9.96
C ASP A 127 10.66 5.45 11.45
N ARG A 128 9.70 6.00 12.20
CA ARG A 128 9.49 5.71 13.62
C ARG A 128 8.35 4.73 13.87
N VAL A 129 7.60 4.33 12.85
CA VAL A 129 6.49 3.39 13.01
C VAL A 129 7.01 1.99 13.32
N SER A 130 6.63 1.45 14.47
CA SER A 130 6.89 0.07 14.84
C SER A 130 5.76 -0.86 14.41
N LEU A 131 4.51 -0.37 14.48
CA LEU A 131 3.32 -1.18 14.23
C LEU A 131 2.15 -0.29 13.85
N ILE A 132 1.32 -0.80 12.93
CA ILE A 132 -0.01 -0.27 12.64
C ILE A 132 -1.03 -1.32 13.09
N GLU A 133 -2.08 -0.91 13.78
CA GLU A 133 -3.17 -1.76 14.21
C GLU A 133 -4.49 -1.23 13.65
N VAL A 134 -5.38 -2.13 13.24
CA VAL A 134 -6.69 -1.75 12.71
C VAL A 134 -7.74 -2.82 13.03
N ASP A 135 -8.97 -2.37 13.28
CA ASP A 135 -10.13 -3.26 13.33
C ASP A 135 -10.56 -3.69 11.91
N ALA A 136 -11.38 -4.73 11.81
CA ALA A 136 -11.84 -5.27 10.53
C ALA A 136 -12.59 -4.24 9.65
N ALA A 137 -13.27 -3.27 10.28
CA ALA A 137 -14.06 -2.25 9.60
C ALA A 137 -13.25 -1.00 9.19
N GLY A 138 -11.99 -0.86 9.65
CA GLY A 138 -11.18 0.35 9.41
C GLY A 138 -11.64 1.57 10.22
N THR A 139 -12.28 1.35 11.36
CA THR A 139 -12.85 2.43 12.21
C THR A 139 -11.98 2.77 13.41
N ASP A 140 -11.07 1.89 13.82
CA ASP A 140 -10.12 2.09 14.91
C ASP A 140 -8.69 1.83 14.42
N LEU A 141 -8.10 2.83 13.79
CA LEU A 141 -6.76 2.79 13.24
C LEU A 141 -5.79 3.42 14.22
N ARG A 142 -4.73 2.70 14.58
CA ARG A 142 -3.69 3.11 15.52
C ARG A 142 -2.31 2.89 14.95
N VAL A 143 -1.38 3.76 15.31
CA VAL A 143 0.04 3.66 14.96
C VAL A 143 0.86 3.72 16.23
N THR A 144 1.70 2.72 16.44
CA THR A 144 2.67 2.69 17.54
C THR A 144 4.05 3.06 17.01
N LEU A 145 4.67 4.04 17.64
CA LEU A 145 6.03 4.48 17.31
C LEU A 145 7.09 3.68 18.08
N ASP A 146 8.35 3.86 17.70
CA ASP A 146 9.53 3.22 18.28
C ASP A 146 9.76 3.54 19.77
N ASP A 147 9.26 4.68 20.23
CA ASP A 147 9.31 5.14 21.64
C ASP A 147 8.05 4.72 22.44
N SER A 148 7.24 3.81 21.89
CA SER A 148 5.98 3.34 22.46
C SER A 148 4.86 4.40 22.51
N THR A 149 5.02 5.54 21.84
CA THR A 149 3.93 6.49 21.64
C THR A 149 2.85 5.87 20.75
N VAL A 150 1.60 5.93 21.18
CA VAL A 150 0.44 5.40 20.44
C VAL A 150 -0.36 6.55 19.86
N ILE A 151 -0.49 6.57 18.54
CA ILE A 151 -1.28 7.58 17.82
C ILE A 151 -2.60 6.95 17.39
N LYS A 152 -3.71 7.51 17.83
CA LYS A 152 -5.06 7.08 17.46
C LYS A 152 -5.59 7.95 16.32
N PHE A 153 -5.77 7.34 15.15
CA PHE A 153 -6.38 8.00 14.00
C PHE A 153 -7.90 7.79 13.91
N GLY A 154 -8.42 6.75 14.59
CA GLY A 154 -9.82 6.36 14.45
C GLY A 154 -10.14 5.88 13.04
N ALA A 155 -11.25 6.32 12.43
CA ALA A 155 -11.62 5.89 11.09
C ALA A 155 -10.58 6.34 10.04
N ALA A 156 -10.32 5.46 9.05
CA ALA A 156 -9.42 5.69 7.93
C ALA A 156 -10.01 6.66 6.88
N ARG A 157 -10.38 7.85 7.33
CA ARG A 157 -10.93 8.94 6.51
C ARG A 157 -10.36 10.27 6.97
N GLU A 158 -10.31 11.24 6.06
CA GLU A 158 -9.75 12.58 6.35
C GLU A 158 -8.34 12.51 6.95
N LEU A 159 -7.50 11.62 6.41
CA LEU A 159 -6.18 11.32 6.96
C LEU A 159 -5.26 12.54 6.93
N PHE A 160 -5.34 13.35 5.88
CA PHE A 160 -4.48 14.52 5.73
C PHE A 160 -4.68 15.57 6.84
N PRO A 161 -5.89 16.04 7.18
CA PRO A 161 -6.11 16.91 8.34
C PRO A 161 -5.60 16.33 9.66
N LYS A 162 -5.78 15.02 9.88
CA LYS A 162 -5.29 14.34 11.08
C LYS A 162 -3.77 14.34 11.16
N LEU A 163 -3.09 14.10 10.04
CA LEU A 163 -1.63 14.16 9.95
C LEU A 163 -1.09 15.56 10.22
N VAL A 164 -1.71 16.60 9.68
CA VAL A 164 -1.31 18.00 9.95
C VAL A 164 -1.40 18.31 11.44
N ARG A 165 -2.47 17.89 12.11
CA ARG A 165 -2.61 18.06 13.56
C ARG A 165 -1.53 17.30 14.33
N LEU A 166 -1.29 16.04 13.95
CA LEU A 166 -0.25 15.21 14.55
C LEU A 166 1.13 15.85 14.41
N GLU A 167 1.51 16.28 13.22
CA GLU A 167 2.81 16.94 12.98
C GLU A 167 2.96 18.22 13.79
N THR A 168 1.89 19.00 13.94
CA THR A 168 1.92 20.21 14.75
C THR A 168 2.27 19.89 16.21
N VAL A 169 1.64 18.87 16.78
CA VAL A 169 1.86 18.47 18.18
C VAL A 169 3.24 17.81 18.36
N LEU A 170 3.65 16.94 17.42
CA LEU A 170 5.00 16.34 17.44
C LEU A 170 6.11 17.40 17.36
N SER A 171 5.91 18.43 16.52
CA SER A 171 6.88 19.51 16.34
C SER A 171 6.98 20.43 17.55
N ALA A 172 5.93 20.54 18.35
CA ALA A 172 5.95 21.32 19.60
C ALA A 172 6.85 20.70 20.68
N GLY A 173 7.25 19.44 20.53
CA GLY A 173 8.18 18.75 21.43
C GLY A 173 7.63 18.45 22.82
N GLU A 174 6.32 18.51 23.01
CA GLU A 174 5.64 18.32 24.31
C GLU A 174 5.27 16.85 24.58
N ILE A 175 5.46 15.96 23.61
CA ILE A 175 5.08 14.55 23.72
C ILE A 175 6.22 13.75 24.37
N ARG A 176 5.90 13.09 25.46
CA ARG A 176 6.80 12.13 26.11
C ARG A 176 6.65 10.76 25.47
N ALA A 177 7.71 9.96 25.50
CA ALA A 177 7.67 8.56 25.11
C ALA A 177 6.56 7.82 25.88
N GLY A 178 5.82 6.96 25.17
CA GLY A 178 4.71 6.20 25.73
C GLY A 178 3.38 6.97 25.89
N THR A 179 3.31 8.22 25.45
CA THR A 179 2.06 9.01 25.46
C THR A 179 1.07 8.50 24.43
N VAL A 180 -0.22 8.57 24.73
CA VAL A 180 -1.29 8.35 23.75
C VAL A 180 -1.69 9.70 23.15
N VAL A 181 -1.58 9.81 21.82
CA VAL A 181 -1.95 11.00 21.03
C VAL A 181 -3.19 10.67 20.22
N ASP A 182 -4.33 11.24 20.56
CA ASP A 182 -5.58 11.00 19.83
C ASP A 182 -5.85 12.17 18.87
N VAL A 183 -5.81 11.87 17.56
CA VAL A 183 -6.08 12.79 16.45
C VAL A 183 -7.35 12.39 15.69
N SER A 184 -8.15 11.48 16.23
CA SER A 184 -9.36 10.96 15.59
C SER A 184 -10.45 12.01 15.43
N THR A 185 -10.42 13.04 16.30
CA THR A 185 -11.35 14.19 16.32
C THR A 185 -10.66 15.48 15.89
N ASP A 186 -11.39 16.59 15.84
CA ASP A 186 -10.82 17.88 15.47
C ASP A 186 -9.89 18.48 16.53
N GLU A 187 -9.98 18.02 17.76
CA GLU A 187 -9.07 18.38 18.85
C GLU A 187 -8.10 17.24 19.13
N VAL A 188 -6.83 17.58 19.38
CA VAL A 188 -5.81 16.60 19.79
C VAL A 188 -5.90 16.38 21.28
N ILE A 189 -6.05 15.13 21.70
CA ILE A 189 -6.09 14.75 23.12
C ILE A 189 -4.82 13.97 23.44
N LEU A 190 -4.12 14.41 24.47
CA LEU A 190 -2.96 13.71 25.03
C LEU A 190 -3.40 12.91 26.27
N GLY A 191 -3.13 11.60 26.25
CA GLY A 191 -3.40 10.67 27.34
C GLY A 191 -2.10 10.07 27.89
N GLU A 192 -2.16 9.60 29.14
CA GLU A 192 -1.08 8.80 29.75
C GLU A 192 -1.25 7.31 29.43
#